data_98fb102dd49eaacee2c2bd5eb15d4424
#
_entry.id   98fb102dd49eaacee2c2bd5eb15d4424
#
_cell.length_a   1.000
_cell.length_b   1.000
_cell.length_c   1.000
_cell.angle_alpha   90.00
_cell.angle_beta   90.00
_cell.angle_gamma   90.00
#
_symmetry.space_group_name_H-M   'P 1'
#
loop_
_entity.id
_entity.type
_entity.pdbx_description
1 polymer ?
#
loop_
_entity_poly.entity_id
_entity_poly.type
_entity_poly.pdbx_seq_one_letter_code
_entity_poly.pdbx_strand_id
1 'polypeptide(L)'
;MPWLLDTNILSEIRRLKPEPRVLTFISDRPLEHFYISAVTLAELRYGIELLSDGSSRRDELNVWLTNTIRPMFDQRVLPITEEIMFRWRVLVEEGRKAGHTFSQPDLIIAATALHHGFTMVTRDHSGFERAGVPIVNPWEETQDS
;
A
#
# COMPACT_ATOMS: atom_id res chain seq x y z
N MET A 1 -13.03 -8.71 7.32
CA MET A 1 -12.29 -8.89 6.07
C MET A 1 -11.04 -8.04 6.12
N PRO A 2 -9.87 -8.64 5.98
CA PRO A 2 -8.63 -7.88 6.03
C PRO A 2 -8.30 -7.20 4.70
N TRP A 3 -7.68 -6.02 4.81
CA TRP A 3 -7.33 -5.18 3.69
C TRP A 3 -5.84 -4.87 3.73
N LEU A 4 -5.18 -4.91 2.58
CA LEU A 4 -3.79 -4.45 2.47
C LEU A 4 -3.80 -3.08 1.78
N LEU A 5 -3.39 -2.05 2.51
CA LEU A 5 -3.36 -0.69 1.98
C LEU A 5 -2.10 -0.47 1.17
N ASP A 6 -2.27 0.02 -0.06
CA ASP A 6 -1.14 0.45 -0.88
C ASP A 6 -0.60 1.79 -0.36
N THR A 7 0.62 2.11 -0.73
CA THR A 7 1.31 3.32 -0.32
C THR A 7 0.51 4.57 -0.66
N ASN A 8 -0.18 4.60 -1.80
CA ASN A 8 -0.95 5.77 -2.22
C ASN A 8 -2.12 6.10 -1.30
N ILE A 9 -2.63 5.11 -0.55
CA ILE A 9 -3.67 5.36 0.46
C ILE A 9 -3.09 6.21 1.59
N LEU A 10 -1.92 5.82 2.12
CA LEU A 10 -1.30 6.56 3.23
C LEU A 10 -0.89 7.97 2.79
N SER A 11 -0.41 8.11 1.58
CA SER A 11 -0.06 9.40 1.03
C SER A 11 -1.29 10.30 0.87
N GLU A 12 -2.43 9.70 0.50
CA GLU A 12 -3.68 10.47 0.34
C GLU A 12 -4.20 10.99 1.67
N ILE A 13 -4.26 10.16 2.69
CA ILE A 13 -4.83 10.58 3.99
C ILE A 13 -3.99 11.66 4.66
N ARG A 14 -2.75 11.86 4.23
CA ARG A 14 -1.84 12.85 4.75
C ARG A 14 -1.97 14.21 4.07
N ARG A 15 -2.64 14.29 2.93
CA ARG A 15 -2.79 15.54 2.19
C ARG A 15 -3.59 16.56 3.01
N LEU A 16 -3.40 17.85 2.73
CA LEU A 16 -4.17 18.91 3.39
C LEU A 16 -5.67 18.78 3.11
N LYS A 17 -6.03 18.35 1.89
CA LYS A 17 -7.42 18.12 1.51
C LYS A 17 -7.53 16.72 0.92
N PRO A 18 -7.56 15.69 1.79
CA PRO A 18 -7.65 14.32 1.28
C PRO A 18 -9.00 14.06 0.63
N GLU A 19 -9.01 13.10 -0.29
CA GLU A 19 -10.24 12.67 -0.95
C GLU A 19 -11.24 12.13 0.10
N PRO A 20 -12.44 12.73 0.22
CA PRO A 20 -13.39 12.28 1.24
C PRO A 20 -13.77 10.81 1.15
N ARG A 21 -13.85 10.24 -0.06
CA ARG A 21 -14.18 8.82 -0.25
C ARG A 21 -13.13 7.90 0.35
N VAL A 22 -11.86 8.29 0.29
CA VAL A 22 -10.77 7.53 0.90
C VAL A 22 -10.90 7.58 2.42
N LEU A 23 -11.13 8.76 2.97
CA LEU A 23 -11.31 8.91 4.42
C LEU A 23 -12.49 8.10 4.93
N THR A 24 -13.61 8.13 4.21
CA THR A 24 -14.80 7.37 4.57
C THR A 24 -14.53 5.88 4.54
N PHE A 25 -13.83 5.39 3.50
CA PHE A 25 -13.49 3.98 3.41
C PHE A 25 -12.72 3.50 4.65
N ILE A 26 -11.74 4.29 5.09
CA ILE A 26 -10.92 3.93 6.24
C ILE A 26 -11.71 4.05 7.55
N SER A 27 -12.48 5.14 7.72
CA SER A 27 -13.18 5.40 8.97
C SER A 27 -14.37 4.48 9.20
N ASP A 28 -14.98 3.94 8.14
CA ASP A 28 -16.15 3.09 8.25
C ASP A 28 -15.82 1.63 8.60
N ARG A 29 -14.55 1.28 8.70
CA ARG A 29 -14.11 -0.09 8.96
C ARG A 29 -13.19 -0.12 10.18
N PRO A 30 -13.14 -1.26 10.92
CA PRO A 30 -12.23 -1.36 12.06
C PRO A 30 -10.77 -1.22 11.64
N LEU A 31 -10.02 -0.41 12.36
CA LEU A 31 -8.61 -0.17 12.06
C LEU A 31 -7.80 -1.47 12.06
N GLU A 32 -8.12 -2.39 12.94
CA GLU A 32 -7.43 -3.68 13.05
C GLU A 32 -7.60 -4.57 11.82
N HIS A 33 -8.48 -4.22 10.87
CA HIS A 33 -8.62 -4.95 9.61
C HIS A 33 -7.68 -4.43 8.53
N PHE A 34 -6.98 -3.33 8.78
CA PHE A 34 -6.06 -2.74 7.81
C PHE A 34 -4.63 -3.12 8.12
N TYR A 35 -3.92 -3.57 7.09
CA TYR A 35 -2.52 -3.98 7.15
C TYR A 35 -1.74 -3.19 6.10
N ILE A 36 -0.43 -3.09 6.30
CA ILE A 36 0.48 -2.56 5.28
C ILE A 36 1.65 -3.52 5.12
N SER A 37 2.34 -3.42 3.99
CA SER A 37 3.55 -4.18 3.72
C SER A 37 4.78 -3.44 4.26
N ALA A 38 5.81 -4.18 4.63
CA ALA A 38 7.13 -3.59 4.90
C ALA A 38 7.64 -2.79 3.70
N VAL A 39 7.25 -3.18 2.47
CA VAL A 39 7.58 -2.43 1.25
C VAL A 39 7.00 -1.02 1.31
N THR A 40 5.76 -0.88 1.79
CA THR A 40 5.11 0.42 1.92
C THR A 40 5.90 1.34 2.85
N LEU A 41 6.40 0.82 3.98
CA LEU A 41 7.24 1.62 4.86
C LEU A 41 8.53 2.06 4.16
N ALA A 42 9.13 1.17 3.37
CA ALA A 42 10.33 1.51 2.61
C ALA A 42 10.05 2.59 1.56
N GLU A 43 8.91 2.53 0.89
CA GLU A 43 8.52 3.54 -0.09
C GLU A 43 8.27 4.90 0.56
N LEU A 44 7.63 4.91 1.73
CA LEU A 44 7.44 6.15 2.49
C LEU A 44 8.79 6.73 2.93
N ARG A 45 9.70 5.87 3.39
CA ARG A 45 11.05 6.29 3.76
C ARG A 45 11.79 6.86 2.56
N TYR A 46 11.68 6.22 1.41
CA TYR A 46 12.32 6.71 0.19
C TYR A 46 11.85 8.13 -0.17
N GLY A 47 10.53 8.36 -0.12
CA GLY A 47 9.98 9.69 -0.38
C GLY A 47 10.51 10.75 0.56
N ILE A 48 10.73 10.40 1.84
CA ILE A 48 11.31 11.31 2.83
C ILE A 48 12.79 11.59 2.51
N GLU A 49 13.54 10.55 2.13
CA GLU A 49 14.96 10.71 1.81
C GLU A 49 15.21 11.59 0.59
N LEU A 50 14.24 11.72 -0.31
CA LEU A 50 14.35 12.61 -1.46
C LEU A 50 14.25 14.10 -1.09
N LEU A 51 13.78 14.42 0.10
CA LEU A 51 13.65 15.80 0.55
C LEU A 51 15.00 16.32 1.09
N SER A 52 15.20 17.63 0.97
CA SER A 52 16.44 18.27 1.43
C SER A 52 16.63 18.10 2.94
N ASP A 53 17.87 17.87 3.36
CA ASP A 53 18.23 17.83 4.78
C ASP A 53 17.85 19.14 5.44
N GLY A 54 17.28 19.06 6.64
CA GLY A 54 16.91 20.23 7.43
C GLY A 54 15.65 20.95 6.95
N SER A 55 14.97 20.45 5.91
CA SER A 55 13.71 21.03 5.51
C SER A 55 12.62 20.71 6.53
N SER A 56 11.70 21.66 6.77
CA SER A 56 10.60 21.43 7.69
C SER A 56 9.68 20.30 7.18
N ARG A 57 9.53 20.17 5.87
CA ARG A 57 8.73 19.11 5.27
C ARG A 57 9.29 17.72 5.58
N ARG A 58 10.61 17.59 5.47
CA ARG A 58 11.28 16.32 5.80
C ARG A 58 11.07 15.96 7.27
N ASP A 59 11.21 16.93 8.17
CA ASP A 59 11.02 16.71 9.60
C ASP A 59 9.58 16.32 9.92
N GLU A 60 8.61 16.98 9.32
CA GLU A 60 7.18 16.66 9.49
C GLU A 60 6.88 15.24 9.04
N LEU A 61 7.41 14.82 7.90
CA LEU A 61 7.17 13.48 7.37
C LEU A 61 7.85 12.42 8.22
N ASN A 62 9.04 12.70 8.76
CA ASN A 62 9.71 11.78 9.69
C ASN A 62 8.88 11.58 10.95
N VAL A 63 8.35 12.65 11.51
CA VAL A 63 7.50 12.59 12.71
C VAL A 63 6.22 11.79 12.40
N TRP A 64 5.58 12.09 11.28
CA TRP A 64 4.38 11.40 10.85
C TRP A 64 4.61 9.88 10.71
N LEU A 65 5.68 9.49 10.03
CA LEU A 65 6.01 8.08 9.85
C LEU A 65 6.26 7.38 11.18
N THR A 66 7.04 8.00 12.06
CA THR A 66 7.46 7.40 13.32
C THR A 66 6.35 7.40 14.37
N ASN A 67 5.59 8.51 14.46
CA ASN A 67 4.65 8.72 15.56
C ASN A 67 3.20 8.47 15.20
N THR A 68 2.87 8.38 13.91
CA THR A 68 1.49 8.12 13.45
C THR A 68 1.38 6.79 12.75
N ILE A 69 2.15 6.58 11.68
CA ILE A 69 2.00 5.37 10.85
C ILE A 69 2.48 4.13 11.59
N ARG A 70 3.68 4.15 12.16
CA ARG A 70 4.21 2.97 12.85
C ARG A 70 3.31 2.49 13.99
N PRO A 71 2.84 3.36 14.90
CA PRO A 71 1.92 2.94 15.94
C PRO A 71 0.56 2.50 15.42
N MET A 72 0.06 3.17 14.38
CA MET A 72 -1.25 2.84 13.79
C MET A 72 -1.31 1.39 13.30
N PHE A 73 -0.22 0.88 12.75
CA PHE A 73 -0.13 -0.47 12.21
C PHE A 73 0.74 -1.39 13.07
N ASP A 74 0.84 -1.11 14.37
CA ASP A 74 1.59 -1.97 15.28
C ASP A 74 1.13 -3.42 15.13
N GLN A 75 2.07 -4.34 14.88
CA GLN A 75 1.84 -5.76 14.63
C GLN A 75 1.05 -6.07 13.35
N ARG A 76 0.77 -5.06 12.54
CA ARG A 76 0.05 -5.23 11.27
C ARG A 76 0.86 -4.74 10.07
N VAL A 77 2.17 -4.68 10.21
CA VAL A 77 3.10 -4.51 9.10
C VAL A 77 3.54 -5.91 8.66
N LEU A 78 3.18 -6.30 7.45
CA LEU A 78 3.48 -7.64 6.94
C LEU A 78 4.91 -7.70 6.42
N PRO A 79 5.73 -8.64 6.93
CA PRO A 79 7.13 -8.76 6.48
C PRO A 79 7.20 -9.41 5.10
N ILE A 80 8.35 -9.23 4.44
CA ILE A 80 8.65 -9.90 3.17
C ILE A 80 9.27 -11.24 3.53
N THR A 81 8.46 -12.31 3.41
CA THR A 81 8.90 -13.66 3.73
C THR A 81 9.47 -14.37 2.50
N GLU A 82 10.08 -15.55 2.72
CA GLU A 82 10.57 -16.38 1.64
C GLU A 82 9.44 -16.76 0.68
N GLU A 83 8.29 -17.15 1.20
CA GLU A 83 7.13 -17.53 0.39
C GLU A 83 6.63 -16.37 -0.47
N ILE A 84 6.64 -15.16 0.09
CA ILE A 84 6.25 -13.96 -0.65
C ILE A 84 7.25 -13.69 -1.77
N MET A 85 8.55 -13.87 -1.52
CA MET A 85 9.58 -13.67 -2.54
C MET A 85 9.46 -14.69 -3.67
N PHE A 86 9.15 -15.95 -3.35
CA PHE A 86 8.91 -16.96 -4.40
C PHE A 86 7.69 -16.59 -5.25
N ARG A 87 6.61 -16.15 -4.62
CA ARG A 87 5.41 -15.73 -5.34
C ARG A 87 5.69 -14.51 -6.20
N TRP A 88 6.44 -13.54 -5.68
CA TRP A 88 6.86 -12.39 -6.45
C TRP A 88 7.61 -12.80 -7.71
N ARG A 89 8.53 -13.75 -7.60
CA ARG A 89 9.31 -14.20 -8.75
C ARG A 89 8.44 -14.86 -9.81
N VAL A 90 7.45 -15.62 -9.40
CA VAL A 90 6.47 -16.22 -10.33
C VAL A 90 5.67 -15.13 -11.04
N LEU A 91 5.23 -14.10 -10.31
CA LEU A 91 4.49 -12.98 -10.90
C LEU A 91 5.34 -12.20 -11.91
N VAL A 92 6.62 -12.00 -11.61
CA VAL A 92 7.54 -11.36 -12.57
C VAL A 92 7.58 -12.15 -13.88
N GLU A 93 7.72 -13.47 -13.80
CA GLU A 93 7.79 -14.31 -15.00
C GLU A 93 6.47 -14.36 -15.77
N GLU A 94 5.36 -14.45 -15.06
CA GLU A 94 4.04 -14.41 -15.69
C GLU A 94 3.81 -13.08 -16.42
N GLY A 95 4.23 -11.97 -15.80
CA GLY A 95 4.15 -10.65 -16.43
C GLY A 95 4.99 -10.57 -17.68
N ARG A 96 6.23 -11.08 -17.62
CA ARG A 96 7.12 -11.10 -18.78
C ARG A 96 6.49 -11.87 -19.95
N LYS A 97 5.91 -13.03 -19.68
CA LYS A 97 5.26 -13.86 -20.71
C LYS A 97 4.05 -13.15 -21.31
N ALA A 98 3.33 -12.39 -20.51
CA ALA A 98 2.14 -11.66 -20.96
C ALA A 98 2.47 -10.29 -21.58
N GLY A 99 3.75 -9.91 -21.63
CA GLY A 99 4.16 -8.63 -22.17
C GLY A 99 3.94 -7.45 -21.23
N HIS A 100 3.81 -7.70 -19.93
CA HIS A 100 3.61 -6.65 -18.92
C HIS A 100 4.87 -6.44 -18.10
N THR A 101 5.17 -5.16 -17.81
CA THR A 101 6.23 -4.78 -16.89
C THR A 101 5.58 -4.11 -15.68
N PHE A 102 5.85 -4.66 -14.49
CA PHE A 102 5.36 -4.11 -13.24
C PHE A 102 6.49 -3.36 -12.53
N SER A 103 6.15 -2.32 -11.75
CA SER A 103 7.13 -1.78 -10.83
C SER A 103 7.43 -2.87 -9.78
N GLN A 104 8.69 -3.00 -9.38
CA GLN A 104 9.09 -4.06 -8.46
C GLN A 104 8.45 -3.91 -7.07
N PRO A 105 8.42 -2.70 -6.47
CA PRO A 105 7.72 -2.55 -5.18
C PRO A 105 6.25 -2.97 -5.25
N ASP A 106 5.54 -2.54 -6.29
CA ASP A 106 4.12 -2.88 -6.45
C ASP A 106 3.93 -4.39 -6.57
N LEU A 107 4.81 -5.06 -7.30
CA LEU A 107 4.68 -6.50 -7.50
C LEU A 107 4.95 -7.28 -6.21
N ILE A 108 5.86 -6.81 -5.36
CA ILE A 108 6.09 -7.42 -4.05
C ILE A 108 4.87 -7.22 -3.15
N ILE A 109 4.25 -6.04 -3.20
CA ILE A 109 3.01 -5.78 -2.45
C ILE A 109 1.89 -6.71 -2.95
N ALA A 110 1.77 -6.88 -4.27
CA ALA A 110 0.80 -7.80 -4.85
C ALA A 110 1.02 -9.24 -4.37
N ALA A 111 2.27 -9.69 -4.37
CA ALA A 111 2.63 -11.02 -3.87
C ALA A 111 2.26 -11.19 -2.40
N THR A 112 2.43 -10.13 -1.60
CA THR A 112 2.05 -10.13 -0.19
C THR A 112 0.55 -10.29 -0.03
N ALA A 113 -0.25 -9.55 -0.79
CA ALA A 113 -1.71 -9.66 -0.75
C ALA A 113 -2.18 -11.06 -1.14
N LEU A 114 -1.61 -11.61 -2.22
CA LEU A 114 -1.96 -12.96 -2.67
C LEU A 114 -1.59 -14.03 -1.63
N HIS A 115 -0.42 -13.89 -1.03
CA HIS A 115 0.04 -14.85 -0.01
C HIS A 115 -0.91 -14.91 1.17
N HIS A 116 -1.36 -13.75 1.64
CA HIS A 116 -2.25 -13.68 2.80
C HIS A 116 -3.74 -13.80 2.46
N GLY A 117 -4.09 -13.77 1.17
CA GLY A 117 -5.49 -13.79 0.74
C GLY A 117 -6.21 -12.48 1.05
N PHE A 118 -5.51 -11.36 1.04
CA PHE A 118 -6.07 -10.04 1.34
C PHE A 118 -6.51 -9.33 0.06
N THR A 119 -7.49 -8.45 0.21
CA THR A 119 -7.87 -7.52 -0.85
C THR A 119 -7.01 -6.27 -0.75
N MET A 120 -6.47 -5.81 -1.88
CA MET A 120 -5.71 -4.57 -1.95
C MET A 120 -6.65 -3.38 -1.97
N VAL A 121 -6.27 -2.33 -1.24
CA VAL A 121 -6.91 -1.03 -1.34
C VAL A 121 -5.91 -0.11 -2.02
N THR A 122 -6.22 0.33 -3.24
CA THR A 122 -5.26 1.07 -4.05
C THR A 122 -5.95 1.92 -5.10
N ARG A 123 -5.29 2.97 -5.52
CA ARG A 123 -5.70 3.77 -6.68
C ARG A 123 -5.23 3.14 -7.99
N ASP A 124 -4.17 2.34 -7.95
CA ASP A 124 -3.61 1.68 -9.14
C ASP A 124 -4.36 0.40 -9.47
N HIS A 125 -5.49 0.58 -10.12
CA HIS A 125 -6.43 -0.49 -10.42
C HIS A 125 -5.87 -1.51 -11.40
N SER A 126 -5.35 -1.05 -12.54
CA SER A 126 -4.99 -1.94 -13.64
C SER A 126 -3.75 -2.78 -13.35
N GLY A 127 -2.76 -2.22 -12.64
CA GLY A 127 -1.52 -2.92 -12.35
C GLY A 127 -1.76 -4.17 -11.50
N PHE A 128 -2.51 -4.01 -10.42
CA PHE A 128 -2.76 -5.11 -9.49
C PHE A 128 -3.74 -6.14 -10.05
N GLU A 129 -4.71 -5.71 -10.87
CA GLU A 129 -5.63 -6.65 -11.53
C GLU A 129 -4.88 -7.64 -12.42
N ARG A 130 -3.88 -7.15 -13.15
CA ARG A 130 -3.06 -8.02 -14.01
C ARG A 130 -2.28 -9.05 -13.22
N ALA A 131 -1.96 -8.75 -11.96
CA ALA A 131 -1.30 -9.71 -11.07
C ALA A 131 -2.28 -10.68 -10.42
N GLY A 132 -3.58 -10.53 -10.66
CA GLY A 132 -4.61 -11.43 -10.12
C GLY A 132 -5.00 -11.11 -8.67
N VAL A 133 -4.74 -9.89 -8.21
CA VAL A 133 -5.07 -9.48 -6.84
C VAL A 133 -6.46 -8.87 -6.81
N PRO A 134 -7.33 -9.28 -5.86
CA PRO A 134 -8.60 -8.57 -5.65
C PRO A 134 -8.32 -7.13 -5.21
N ILE A 135 -9.05 -6.17 -5.81
CA ILE A 135 -8.78 -4.74 -5.62
C ILE A 135 -10.05 -4.00 -5.25
N VAL A 136 -9.89 -3.01 -4.38
CA VAL A 136 -10.89 -1.97 -4.12
C VAL A 136 -10.20 -0.63 -4.33
N ASN A 137 -10.83 0.26 -5.10
CA ASN A 137 -10.35 1.62 -5.32
C ASN A 137 -11.32 2.60 -4.66
N PRO A 138 -10.98 3.15 -3.48
CA PRO A 138 -11.90 4.05 -2.77
C PRO A 138 -12.17 5.36 -3.51
N TRP A 139 -11.29 5.79 -4.43
CA TRP A 139 -11.53 6.99 -5.23
C TRP A 139 -12.70 6.82 -6.19
N GLU A 140 -13.01 5.59 -6.56
CA GLU A 140 -14.08 5.26 -7.52
C GLU A 140 -15.30 4.66 -6.84
N GLU A 141 -15.22 4.28 -5.58
CA GLU A 141 -16.35 3.68 -4.88
C GLU A 141 -17.49 4.66 -4.72
N THR A 142 -18.69 4.17 -4.96
CA THR A 142 -19.91 4.91 -4.64
C THR A 142 -20.36 4.50 -3.25
N GLN A 143 -21.19 5.35 -2.62
CA GLN A 143 -21.69 5.07 -1.28
C GLN A 143 -22.64 3.87 -1.22
N ASP A 144 -23.08 3.38 -2.37
CA ASP A 144 -24.00 2.25 -2.46
C ASP A 144 -23.30 0.90 -2.51
N SER A 145 -21.96 0.90 -2.56
CA SER A 145 -21.17 -0.32 -2.70
C SER A 145 -20.69 -0.86 -1.36
#